data_7cee8ee0b55dbcf1459bf4aa393047cd
#
_entry.id   7cee8ee0b55dbcf1459bf4aa393047cd
#
_cell.length_a   1.000
_cell.length_b   1.000
_cell.length_c   1.000
_cell.angle_alpha   90.00
_cell.angle_beta   90.00
_cell.angle_gamma   90.00
#
_symmetry.space_group_name_H-M   'P 1'
#
loop_
_entity.id
_entity.type
_entity.pdbx_description
1 polymer ?
#
loop_
_entity_poly.entity_id
_entity_poly.type
_entity_poly.pdbx_seq_one_letter_code
_entity_poly.pdbx_strand_id
1 'polypeptide(L)'
;MRALIAGFFAAMLASAAYAADESACLVASNLVQADFALPRVAAAIEAKHLKIVVLGSTSSTLPGSEGAAKAYPARLEDSLTRRLPGTDVKVVTHTKARDSATEMGKTLEQVLADDKPDLVIWQTGTVDAMSGVDPDEFRSALDDGLDTLQAGKADTVFMNMQYSPRTDSMIALGSYLDAMRFVALQREVLLFDRLAVMKHWNEMGVFDLYTATKKTDTAEKVHDCIGRLLGRLIVDGAKLAQTGDTGSGNQGGTLNKDLH
;
A
#
# COMPACT_ATOMS: atom_id res chain seq x y z
N MET A 1 -13.59 2.54 -46.77
CA MET A 1 -13.69 3.68 -45.81
C MET A 1 -14.64 3.46 -44.63
N ARG A 2 -15.48 2.40 -44.55
CA ARG A 2 -16.39 2.15 -43.41
C ARG A 2 -15.77 1.40 -42.22
N ALA A 3 -14.67 0.68 -42.39
CA ALA A 3 -14.05 -0.12 -41.35
C ALA A 3 -13.12 0.67 -40.39
N LEU A 4 -12.60 1.83 -40.82
CA LEU A 4 -11.70 2.69 -40.00
C LEU A 4 -12.43 3.54 -38.94
N ILE A 5 -13.74 3.81 -39.15
CA ILE A 5 -14.52 4.64 -38.22
C ILE A 5 -14.96 3.85 -36.97
N ALA A 6 -15.20 2.53 -37.11
CA ALA A 6 -15.61 1.69 -35.99
C ALA A 6 -14.50 1.45 -34.96
N GLY A 7 -13.23 1.40 -35.36
CA GLY A 7 -12.09 1.22 -34.48
C GLY A 7 -11.81 2.46 -33.59
N PHE A 8 -12.06 3.65 -34.11
CA PHE A 8 -11.83 4.90 -33.36
C PHE A 8 -12.90 5.13 -32.27
N PHE A 9 -14.14 4.71 -32.52
CA PHE A 9 -15.23 4.81 -31.54
C PHE A 9 -15.06 3.84 -30.35
N ALA A 10 -14.57 2.63 -30.59
CA ALA A 10 -14.34 1.64 -29.53
C ALA A 10 -13.18 2.06 -28.58
N ALA A 11 -12.13 2.70 -29.12
CA ALA A 11 -11.02 3.21 -28.31
C ALA A 11 -11.42 4.39 -27.44
N MET A 12 -12.31 5.29 -27.91
CA MET A 12 -12.82 6.42 -27.12
C MET A 12 -13.75 5.98 -25.98
N LEU A 13 -14.56 4.94 -26.20
CA LEU A 13 -15.46 4.42 -25.15
C LEU A 13 -14.69 3.72 -24.03
N ALA A 14 -13.61 3.00 -24.35
CA ALA A 14 -12.76 2.36 -23.36
C ALA A 14 -12.00 3.40 -22.48
N SER A 15 -11.54 4.50 -23.08
CA SER A 15 -10.88 5.58 -22.35
C SER A 15 -11.82 6.33 -21.41
N ALA A 16 -13.07 6.56 -21.79
CA ALA A 16 -14.07 7.23 -20.96
C ALA A 16 -14.50 6.36 -19.75
N ALA A 17 -14.65 5.05 -19.95
CA ALA A 17 -14.98 4.11 -18.87
C ALA A 17 -13.84 4.00 -17.86
N TYR A 18 -12.59 4.02 -18.31
CA TYR A 18 -11.41 4.01 -17.44
C TYR A 18 -11.30 5.29 -16.59
N ALA A 19 -11.53 6.46 -17.19
CA ALA A 19 -11.49 7.74 -16.49
C ALA A 19 -12.62 7.87 -15.45
N ALA A 20 -13.82 7.37 -15.74
CA ALA A 20 -14.95 7.37 -14.82
C ALA A 20 -14.72 6.46 -13.60
N ASP A 21 -14.03 5.33 -13.81
CA ASP A 21 -13.72 4.37 -12.77
C ASP A 21 -12.56 4.88 -11.86
N GLU A 22 -11.62 5.64 -12.41
CA GLU A 22 -10.56 6.27 -11.63
C GLU A 22 -11.08 7.43 -10.77
N SER A 23 -12.10 8.15 -11.23
CA SER A 23 -12.72 9.25 -10.49
C SER A 23 -13.43 8.79 -9.19
N ALA A 24 -13.97 7.58 -9.17
CA ALA A 24 -14.63 7.01 -8.00
C ALA A 24 -13.67 6.71 -6.83
N CYS A 25 -12.38 6.57 -7.10
CA CYS A 25 -11.36 6.32 -6.07
C CYS A 25 -10.63 7.59 -5.60
N LEU A 26 -11.05 8.77 -6.06
CA LEU A 26 -10.37 10.01 -5.69
C LEU A 26 -10.43 10.26 -4.19
N VAL A 27 -9.30 10.70 -3.66
CA VAL A 27 -9.13 11.20 -2.29
C VAL A 27 -8.28 12.47 -2.33
N ALA A 28 -8.30 13.24 -1.27
CA ALA A 28 -7.41 14.38 -1.13
C ALA A 28 -5.94 13.92 -1.29
N SER A 29 -5.13 14.68 -2.02
CA SER A 29 -3.78 14.27 -2.39
C SER A 29 -2.87 13.98 -1.20
N ASN A 30 -3.07 14.68 -0.09
CA ASN A 30 -2.33 14.47 1.16
C ASN A 30 -2.64 13.13 1.87
N LEU A 31 -3.71 12.42 1.49
CA LEU A 31 -4.03 11.11 2.07
C LEU A 31 -3.26 9.96 1.41
N VAL A 32 -2.72 10.18 0.20
CA VAL A 32 -1.96 9.16 -0.54
C VAL A 32 -0.78 9.86 -1.22
N GLN A 33 0.13 10.37 -0.40
CA GLN A 33 1.37 11.00 -0.82
C GLN A 33 2.54 10.11 -0.40
N ALA A 34 3.53 9.94 -1.29
CA ALA A 34 4.76 9.26 -0.96
C ALA A 34 5.72 10.27 -0.31
N ASP A 35 5.93 10.16 0.99
CA ASP A 35 6.84 11.02 1.74
C ASP A 35 8.26 10.41 1.81
N PHE A 36 8.40 9.10 1.60
CA PHE A 36 9.66 8.37 1.66
C PHE A 36 9.87 7.53 0.42
N ALA A 37 11.14 7.29 0.10
CA ALA A 37 11.56 6.54 -1.08
C ALA A 37 11.45 5.02 -0.88
N LEU A 38 11.26 4.28 -1.99
CA LEU A 38 11.26 2.82 -2.04
C LEU A 38 12.40 2.33 -2.97
N PRO A 39 13.64 2.31 -2.50
CA PRO A 39 14.80 2.03 -3.36
C PRO A 39 14.86 0.58 -3.87
N ARG A 40 14.36 -0.40 -3.11
CA ARG A 40 14.30 -1.79 -3.57
C ARG A 40 13.25 -1.98 -4.65
N VAL A 41 12.09 -1.33 -4.47
CA VAL A 41 11.04 -1.30 -5.50
C VAL A 41 11.54 -0.64 -6.77
N ALA A 42 12.26 0.49 -6.67
CA ALA A 42 12.85 1.16 -7.82
C ALA A 42 13.81 0.24 -8.59
N ALA A 43 14.74 -0.42 -7.89
CA ALA A 43 15.67 -1.36 -8.48
C ALA A 43 14.98 -2.58 -9.12
N ALA A 44 13.94 -3.11 -8.48
CA ALA A 44 13.14 -4.22 -9.01
C ALA A 44 12.40 -3.84 -10.31
N ILE A 45 11.84 -2.63 -10.36
CA ILE A 45 11.18 -2.09 -11.58
C ILE A 45 12.20 -1.97 -12.74
N GLU A 46 13.40 -1.47 -12.47
CA GLU A 46 14.48 -1.39 -13.47
C GLU A 46 14.88 -2.79 -13.98
N ALA A 47 14.94 -3.76 -13.09
CA ALA A 47 15.21 -5.18 -13.41
C ALA A 47 14.01 -5.90 -14.04
N LYS A 48 12.88 -5.20 -14.26
CA LYS A 48 11.64 -5.73 -14.88
C LYS A 48 10.96 -6.85 -14.10
N HIS A 49 11.15 -6.92 -12.81
CA HIS A 49 10.42 -7.79 -11.90
C HIS A 49 10.09 -7.02 -10.63
N LEU A 50 8.97 -7.31 -10.01
CA LEU A 50 8.57 -6.71 -8.73
C LEU A 50 7.77 -7.73 -7.94
N LYS A 51 8.34 -8.23 -6.85
CA LYS A 51 7.66 -9.15 -5.95
C LYS A 51 7.25 -8.45 -4.66
N ILE A 52 5.97 -8.45 -4.39
CA ILE A 52 5.36 -7.83 -3.22
C ILE A 52 4.74 -8.92 -2.34
N VAL A 53 4.97 -8.84 -1.05
CA VAL A 53 4.24 -9.61 -0.06
C VAL A 53 3.29 -8.70 0.69
N VAL A 54 2.03 -9.12 0.79
CA VAL A 54 1.05 -8.52 1.71
C VAL A 54 0.96 -9.43 2.94
N LEU A 55 1.46 -8.93 4.06
CA LEU A 55 1.29 -9.54 5.36
C LEU A 55 0.13 -8.84 6.07
N GLY A 56 -0.92 -9.60 6.43
CA GLY A 56 -2.11 -8.97 6.97
C GLY A 56 -3.07 -9.93 7.69
N SER A 57 -4.23 -9.41 7.98
CA SER A 57 -5.31 -10.14 8.65
C SER A 57 -6.50 -10.37 7.72
N THR A 58 -7.62 -10.81 8.29
CA THR A 58 -8.88 -11.07 7.55
C THR A 58 -9.33 -9.88 6.68
N SER A 59 -8.96 -8.66 7.03
CA SER A 59 -9.32 -7.46 6.25
C SER A 59 -8.48 -7.27 4.98
N SER A 60 -7.50 -8.14 4.72
CA SER A 60 -6.75 -8.20 3.46
C SER A 60 -7.35 -9.18 2.45
N THR A 61 -8.50 -9.77 2.76
CA THR A 61 -9.24 -10.66 1.87
C THR A 61 -10.73 -10.31 1.88
N LEU A 62 -11.49 -10.93 0.99
CA LEU A 62 -12.96 -10.87 0.95
C LEU A 62 -13.54 -12.27 1.10
N PRO A 63 -14.78 -12.40 1.59
CA PRO A 63 -15.43 -13.71 1.74
C PRO A 63 -15.79 -14.33 0.40
N GLY A 64 -15.96 -15.65 0.40
CA GLY A 64 -16.35 -16.43 -0.78
C GLY A 64 -15.18 -17.01 -1.57
N SER A 65 -15.47 -17.89 -2.51
CA SER A 65 -14.48 -18.61 -3.31
C SER A 65 -13.62 -17.68 -4.19
N GLU A 66 -14.18 -16.55 -4.64
CA GLU A 66 -13.49 -15.54 -5.42
C GLU A 66 -12.99 -14.35 -4.57
N GLY A 67 -13.16 -14.42 -3.26
CA GLY A 67 -12.86 -13.29 -2.38
C GLY A 67 -11.41 -12.82 -2.46
N ALA A 68 -10.46 -13.72 -2.56
CA ALA A 68 -9.05 -13.38 -2.71
C ALA A 68 -8.77 -12.62 -4.01
N ALA A 69 -9.37 -13.04 -5.14
CA ALA A 69 -9.20 -12.40 -6.44
C ALA A 69 -9.82 -10.98 -6.52
N LYS A 70 -10.77 -10.69 -5.65
CA LYS A 70 -11.46 -9.39 -5.57
C LYS A 70 -10.92 -8.49 -4.45
N ALA A 71 -10.05 -9.01 -3.60
CA ALA A 71 -9.44 -8.28 -2.51
C ALA A 71 -8.33 -7.33 -3.01
N TYR A 72 -7.98 -6.33 -2.18
CA TYR A 72 -7.03 -5.29 -2.57
C TYR A 72 -5.64 -5.82 -2.97
N PRO A 73 -5.11 -6.95 -2.47
CA PRO A 73 -3.83 -7.45 -2.94
C PRO A 73 -3.85 -7.83 -4.42
N ALA A 74 -4.89 -8.53 -4.89
CA ALA A 74 -5.06 -8.86 -6.30
C ALA A 74 -5.31 -7.58 -7.15
N ARG A 75 -6.09 -6.63 -6.63
CA ARG A 75 -6.32 -5.33 -7.30
C ARG A 75 -5.06 -4.48 -7.38
N LEU A 76 -4.17 -4.60 -6.39
CA LEU A 76 -2.85 -3.98 -6.41
C LEU A 76 -1.98 -4.57 -7.54
N GLU A 77 -1.94 -5.90 -7.67
CA GLU A 77 -1.23 -6.57 -8.75
C GLU A 77 -1.73 -6.09 -10.12
N ASP A 78 -3.04 -6.07 -10.33
CA ASP A 78 -3.68 -5.53 -11.54
C ASP A 78 -3.30 -4.06 -11.79
N SER A 79 -3.31 -3.23 -10.75
CA SER A 79 -2.99 -1.80 -10.84
C SER A 79 -1.53 -1.58 -11.21
N LEU A 80 -0.61 -2.28 -10.57
CA LEU A 80 0.83 -2.16 -10.82
C LEU A 80 1.21 -2.72 -12.20
N THR A 81 0.63 -3.84 -12.63
CA THR A 81 0.83 -4.40 -13.98
C THR A 81 0.46 -3.39 -15.07
N ARG A 82 -0.63 -2.65 -14.88
CA ARG A 82 -1.02 -1.58 -15.82
C ARG A 82 -0.10 -0.36 -15.77
N ARG A 83 0.40 0.01 -14.59
CA ARG A 83 1.26 1.20 -14.37
C ARG A 83 2.71 0.98 -14.77
N LEU A 84 3.16 -0.28 -14.77
CA LEU A 84 4.54 -0.69 -15.02
C LEU A 84 4.63 -1.65 -16.22
N PRO A 85 4.29 -1.17 -17.44
CA PRO A 85 4.29 -2.02 -18.61
C PRO A 85 5.67 -2.66 -18.86
N GLY A 86 5.70 -3.97 -19.07
CA GLY A 86 6.93 -4.73 -19.28
C GLY A 86 7.66 -5.13 -17.99
N THR A 87 7.09 -4.88 -16.82
CA THR A 87 7.56 -5.40 -15.54
C THR A 87 6.69 -6.59 -15.12
N ASP A 88 7.29 -7.71 -14.77
CA ASP A 88 6.60 -8.85 -14.16
C ASP A 88 6.29 -8.52 -12.70
N VAL A 89 5.02 -8.27 -12.41
CA VAL A 89 4.55 -7.90 -11.06
C VAL A 89 3.85 -9.11 -10.44
N LYS A 90 4.25 -9.46 -9.22
CA LYS A 90 3.62 -10.53 -8.44
C LYS A 90 3.31 -10.08 -7.02
N VAL A 91 2.06 -10.27 -6.60
CA VAL A 91 1.64 -10.02 -5.22
C VAL A 91 1.27 -11.33 -4.54
N VAL A 92 2.02 -11.69 -3.50
CA VAL A 92 1.75 -12.85 -2.64
C VAL A 92 1.08 -12.36 -1.37
N THR A 93 0.08 -13.08 -0.88
CA THR A 93 -0.69 -12.67 0.29
C THR A 93 -0.59 -13.71 1.39
N HIS A 94 -0.06 -13.30 2.55
CA HIS A 94 -0.07 -14.06 3.77
C HIS A 94 -1.06 -13.43 4.76
N THR A 95 -2.18 -14.09 4.97
CA THR A 95 -3.21 -13.61 5.88
C THR A 95 -3.54 -14.65 6.92
N LYS A 96 -3.55 -14.22 8.18
CA LYS A 96 -3.99 -15.04 9.28
C LYS A 96 -4.94 -14.22 10.16
N ALA A 97 -6.08 -14.85 10.49
CA ALA A 97 -7.08 -14.21 11.32
C ALA A 97 -6.56 -14.02 12.74
N ARG A 98 -6.82 -12.86 13.32
CA ARG A 98 -6.50 -12.52 14.72
C ARG A 98 -5.00 -12.43 15.03
N ASP A 99 -4.13 -12.29 14.06
CA ASP A 99 -2.72 -12.02 14.33
C ASP A 99 -2.52 -10.54 14.71
N SER A 100 -1.86 -10.33 15.84
CA SER A 100 -1.33 -9.04 16.27
C SER A 100 -0.06 -8.68 15.50
N ALA A 101 0.44 -7.44 15.65
CA ALA A 101 1.72 -7.03 15.09
C ALA A 101 2.86 -7.95 15.57
N THR A 102 2.87 -8.29 16.86
CA THR A 102 3.85 -9.21 17.45
C THR A 102 3.81 -10.60 16.80
N GLU A 103 2.61 -11.16 16.60
CA GLU A 103 2.49 -12.48 15.96
C GLU A 103 2.90 -12.45 14.49
N MET A 104 2.56 -11.39 13.76
CA MET A 104 3.01 -11.17 12.39
C MET A 104 4.53 -11.03 12.32
N GLY A 105 5.13 -10.27 13.25
CA GLY A 105 6.58 -10.08 13.34
C GLY A 105 7.36 -11.38 13.40
N LYS A 106 6.87 -12.38 14.15
CA LYS A 106 7.49 -13.72 14.25
C LYS A 106 7.55 -14.49 12.92
N THR A 107 6.75 -14.11 11.94
CA THR A 107 6.70 -14.77 10.63
C THR A 107 7.57 -14.10 9.57
N LEU A 108 8.10 -12.91 9.83
CA LEU A 108 8.79 -12.09 8.84
C LEU A 108 10.06 -12.76 8.29
N GLU A 109 10.88 -13.39 9.14
CA GLU A 109 12.08 -14.11 8.69
C GLU A 109 11.71 -15.23 7.70
N GLN A 110 10.66 -15.98 7.99
CA GLN A 110 10.18 -17.04 7.10
C GLN A 110 9.66 -16.48 5.78
N VAL A 111 8.88 -15.40 5.83
CA VAL A 111 8.36 -14.69 4.65
C VAL A 111 9.51 -14.19 3.77
N LEU A 112 10.53 -13.59 4.36
CA LEU A 112 11.72 -13.12 3.65
C LEU A 112 12.51 -14.26 3.01
N ALA A 113 12.66 -15.39 3.70
CA ALA A 113 13.38 -16.56 3.19
C ALA A 113 12.65 -17.24 2.02
N ASP A 114 11.34 -17.43 2.15
CA ASP A 114 10.52 -18.17 1.18
C ASP A 114 10.17 -17.32 -0.05
N ASP A 115 9.76 -16.09 0.19
CA ASP A 115 9.24 -15.23 -0.88
C ASP A 115 10.29 -14.30 -1.48
N LYS A 116 11.30 -13.88 -0.73
CA LYS A 116 12.32 -12.91 -1.16
C LYS A 116 11.70 -11.66 -1.79
N PRO A 117 10.80 -10.96 -1.07
CA PRO A 117 10.08 -9.82 -1.61
C PRO A 117 10.99 -8.60 -1.79
N ASP A 118 10.68 -7.78 -2.78
CA ASP A 118 11.23 -6.42 -2.92
C ASP A 118 10.52 -5.45 -1.99
N LEU A 119 9.23 -5.72 -1.70
CA LEU A 119 8.36 -4.91 -0.85
C LEU A 119 7.49 -5.78 0.04
N VAL A 120 7.39 -5.43 1.32
CA VAL A 120 6.38 -5.97 2.23
C VAL A 120 5.37 -4.88 2.57
N ILE A 121 4.10 -5.14 2.28
CA ILE A 121 2.98 -4.33 2.77
C ILE A 121 2.50 -4.98 4.06
N TRP A 122 2.73 -4.31 5.18
CA TRP A 122 2.38 -4.84 6.50
C TRP A 122 1.10 -4.17 7.01
N GLN A 123 -0.02 -4.89 6.90
CA GLN A 123 -1.33 -4.42 7.37
C GLN A 123 -1.60 -4.95 8.77
N THR A 124 -1.62 -4.05 9.76
CA THR A 124 -1.76 -4.42 11.18
C THR A 124 -2.49 -3.37 12.01
N GLY A 125 -2.59 -3.57 13.31
CA GLY A 125 -3.09 -2.65 14.32
C GLY A 125 -4.56 -2.89 14.74
N THR A 126 -5.41 -3.47 13.87
CA THR A 126 -6.82 -3.71 14.22
C THR A 126 -6.95 -4.75 15.34
N VAL A 127 -6.21 -5.84 15.25
CA VAL A 127 -6.26 -6.93 16.24
C VAL A 127 -5.65 -6.47 17.55
N ASP A 128 -4.57 -5.70 17.48
CA ASP A 128 -3.88 -5.14 18.64
C ASP A 128 -4.85 -4.24 19.44
N ALA A 129 -5.52 -3.32 18.75
CA ALA A 129 -6.52 -2.44 19.35
C ALA A 129 -7.74 -3.21 19.92
N MET A 130 -8.24 -4.22 19.21
CA MET A 130 -9.36 -5.04 19.68
C MET A 130 -9.01 -5.88 20.89
N SER A 131 -7.76 -6.33 20.99
CA SER A 131 -7.26 -7.16 22.07
C SER A 131 -6.73 -6.35 23.24
N GLY A 132 -6.66 -5.02 23.12
CA GLY A 132 -6.16 -4.13 24.16
C GLY A 132 -4.65 -4.32 24.43
N VAL A 133 -3.87 -4.67 23.38
CA VAL A 133 -2.40 -4.70 23.47
C VAL A 133 -1.92 -3.30 23.87
N ASP A 134 -0.94 -3.23 24.77
CA ASP A 134 -0.37 -1.94 25.16
C ASP A 134 0.19 -1.19 23.94
N PRO A 135 -0.15 0.08 23.71
CA PRO A 135 0.35 0.83 22.55
C PRO A 135 1.87 0.92 22.44
N ASP A 136 2.60 0.89 23.57
CA ASP A 136 4.07 0.86 23.56
C ASP A 136 4.60 -0.52 23.17
N GLU A 137 3.93 -1.61 23.57
CA GLU A 137 4.22 -2.96 23.11
C GLU A 137 3.94 -3.09 21.60
N PHE A 138 2.81 -2.55 21.12
CA PHE A 138 2.50 -2.49 19.70
C PHE A 138 3.57 -1.74 18.91
N ARG A 139 4.02 -0.57 19.42
CA ARG A 139 5.09 0.21 18.81
C ARG A 139 6.40 -0.58 18.72
N SER A 140 6.79 -1.24 19.82
CA SER A 140 8.01 -2.07 19.83
C SER A 140 7.94 -3.20 18.81
N ALA A 141 6.78 -3.86 18.67
CA ALA A 141 6.59 -4.90 17.68
C ALA A 141 6.73 -4.40 16.23
N LEU A 142 6.30 -3.16 15.95
CA LEU A 142 6.52 -2.53 14.64
C LEU A 142 8.00 -2.25 14.38
N ASP A 143 8.71 -1.70 15.39
CA ASP A 143 10.14 -1.41 15.27
C ASP A 143 10.97 -2.67 15.06
N ASP A 144 10.75 -3.73 15.86
CA ASP A 144 11.45 -5.02 15.76
C ASP A 144 11.19 -5.68 14.39
N GLY A 145 9.95 -5.59 13.90
CA GLY A 145 9.60 -6.10 12.58
C GLY A 145 10.27 -5.33 11.44
N LEU A 146 10.40 -4.00 11.57
CA LEU A 146 11.13 -3.19 10.60
C LEU A 146 12.62 -3.52 10.57
N ASP A 147 13.25 -3.79 11.72
CA ASP A 147 14.63 -4.24 11.78
C ASP A 147 14.82 -5.54 11.00
N THR A 148 13.91 -6.50 11.16
CA THR A 148 13.90 -7.76 10.42
C THR A 148 13.74 -7.53 8.92
N LEU A 149 12.79 -6.68 8.49
CA LEU A 149 12.54 -6.37 7.09
C LEU A 149 13.74 -5.65 6.44
N GLN A 150 14.34 -4.71 7.15
CA GLN A 150 15.53 -4.00 6.70
C GLN A 150 16.73 -4.92 6.55
N ALA A 151 16.96 -5.81 7.51
CA ALA A 151 18.01 -6.85 7.43
C ALA A 151 17.80 -7.79 6.23
N GLY A 152 16.52 -8.12 5.93
CA GLY A 152 16.12 -8.90 4.76
C GLY A 152 16.15 -8.12 3.43
N LYS A 153 16.48 -6.82 3.47
CA LYS A 153 16.59 -5.93 2.29
C LYS A 153 15.28 -5.78 1.51
N ALA A 154 14.14 -5.82 2.17
CA ALA A 154 12.84 -5.49 1.61
C ALA A 154 12.43 -4.06 1.99
N ASP A 155 11.87 -3.30 1.04
CA ASP A 155 11.16 -2.07 1.38
C ASP A 155 9.89 -2.39 2.16
N THR A 156 9.37 -1.43 2.90
CA THR A 156 8.16 -1.61 3.69
C THR A 156 7.15 -0.49 3.44
N VAL A 157 5.88 -0.86 3.32
CA VAL A 157 4.75 0.04 3.43
C VAL A 157 3.86 -0.45 4.56
N PHE A 158 3.67 0.36 5.58
CA PHE A 158 2.63 0.09 6.56
C PHE A 158 1.25 0.39 5.97
N MET A 159 0.29 -0.44 6.31
CA MET A 159 -1.13 -0.17 6.10
C MET A 159 -1.86 -0.26 7.45
N ASN A 160 -2.47 0.83 7.87
CA ASN A 160 -3.20 0.86 9.12
C ASN A 160 -4.61 0.23 9.00
N MET A 161 -5.44 0.42 10.01
CA MET A 161 -6.72 -0.24 10.20
C MET A 161 -7.73 0.16 9.12
N GLN A 162 -8.67 -0.73 8.85
CA GLN A 162 -9.84 -0.35 8.05
C GLN A 162 -10.82 0.48 8.88
N TYR A 163 -11.46 1.44 8.23
CA TYR A 163 -12.55 2.21 8.82
C TYR A 163 -13.91 1.57 8.55
N SER A 164 -14.75 1.57 9.55
CA SER A 164 -16.19 1.54 9.41
C SER A 164 -16.80 2.35 10.56
N PRO A 165 -17.97 3.00 10.40
CA PRO A 165 -18.61 3.74 11.48
C PRO A 165 -18.82 2.90 12.74
N ARG A 166 -19.12 1.60 12.57
CA ARG A 166 -19.28 0.67 13.67
C ARG A 166 -17.97 0.40 14.40
N THR A 167 -16.87 0.15 13.67
CA THR A 167 -15.57 -0.11 14.27
C THR A 167 -15.06 1.12 15.01
N ASP A 168 -15.18 2.30 14.39
CA ASP A 168 -14.76 3.58 14.95
C ASP A 168 -15.47 3.91 16.28
N SER A 169 -16.77 3.52 16.41
CA SER A 169 -17.52 3.71 17.64
C SER A 169 -17.25 2.70 18.76
N MET A 170 -16.65 1.55 18.45
CA MET A 170 -16.47 0.44 19.39
C MET A 170 -15.04 0.22 19.85
N ILE A 171 -14.06 0.68 19.10
CA ILE A 171 -12.64 0.40 19.31
C ILE A 171 -11.86 1.72 19.38
N ALA A 172 -11.09 1.90 20.46
CA ALA A 172 -10.22 3.06 20.62
C ALA A 172 -8.96 2.89 19.76
N LEU A 173 -9.00 3.37 18.51
CA LEU A 173 -7.91 3.21 17.54
C LEU A 173 -6.80 4.28 17.66
N GLY A 174 -7.07 5.41 18.33
CA GLY A 174 -6.22 6.60 18.32
C GLY A 174 -4.76 6.34 18.67
N SER A 175 -4.49 5.70 19.82
CA SER A 175 -3.13 5.42 20.28
C SER A 175 -2.35 4.49 19.33
N TYR A 176 -3.01 3.53 18.70
CA TYR A 176 -2.37 2.64 17.71
C TYR A 176 -2.09 3.33 16.38
N LEU A 177 -2.98 4.23 15.95
CA LEU A 177 -2.75 5.08 14.77
C LEU A 177 -1.55 6.01 15.01
N ASP A 178 -1.48 6.63 16.17
CA ASP A 178 -0.38 7.54 16.54
C ASP A 178 0.94 6.77 16.66
N ALA A 179 0.94 5.58 17.29
CA ALA A 179 2.12 4.73 17.37
C ALA A 179 2.62 4.33 15.97
N MET A 180 1.72 3.92 15.07
CA MET A 180 2.11 3.54 13.69
C MET A 180 2.63 4.73 12.89
N ARG A 181 2.00 5.91 12.99
CA ARG A 181 2.48 7.15 12.35
C ARG A 181 3.84 7.57 12.88
N PHE A 182 4.03 7.47 14.20
CA PHE A 182 5.31 7.81 14.83
C PHE A 182 6.44 6.90 14.32
N VAL A 183 6.24 5.58 14.32
CA VAL A 183 7.23 4.61 13.82
C VAL A 183 7.50 4.84 12.33
N ALA A 184 6.45 5.01 11.52
CA ALA A 184 6.57 5.25 10.08
C ALA A 184 7.44 6.49 9.79
N LEU A 185 7.19 7.59 10.51
CA LEU A 185 7.96 8.83 10.38
C LEU A 185 9.41 8.67 10.87
N GLN A 186 9.61 8.05 12.02
CA GLN A 186 10.93 7.86 12.62
C GLN A 186 11.83 6.94 11.78
N ARG A 187 11.24 5.93 11.16
CA ARG A 187 11.95 4.91 10.38
C ARG A 187 11.93 5.18 8.87
N GLU A 188 11.38 6.33 8.45
CA GLU A 188 11.26 6.74 7.04
C GLU A 188 10.54 5.68 6.18
N VAL A 189 9.46 5.09 6.74
CA VAL A 189 8.64 4.06 6.09
C VAL A 189 7.33 4.67 5.60
N LEU A 190 6.92 4.34 4.38
CA LEU A 190 5.64 4.79 3.85
C LEU A 190 4.47 4.22 4.67
N LEU A 191 3.49 5.05 4.95
CA LEU A 191 2.24 4.67 5.60
C LEU A 191 1.06 4.92 4.66
N PHE A 192 0.37 3.86 4.25
CA PHE A 192 -0.94 3.98 3.64
C PHE A 192 -2.00 4.10 4.73
N ASP A 193 -2.47 5.33 4.96
CA ASP A 193 -3.51 5.61 5.96
C ASP A 193 -4.90 5.17 5.46
N ARG A 194 -5.11 3.84 5.47
CA ARG A 194 -6.35 3.20 5.01
C ARG A 194 -7.56 3.70 5.78
N LEU A 195 -7.41 3.95 7.08
CA LEU A 195 -8.50 4.44 7.92
C LEU A 195 -8.94 5.83 7.46
N ALA A 196 -8.01 6.76 7.27
CA ALA A 196 -8.32 8.12 6.83
C ALA A 196 -8.93 8.13 5.42
N VAL A 197 -8.39 7.33 4.49
CA VAL A 197 -8.93 7.16 3.13
C VAL A 197 -10.37 6.66 3.16
N MET A 198 -10.65 5.58 3.89
CA MET A 198 -12.00 5.01 3.96
C MET A 198 -12.97 5.93 4.71
N LYS A 199 -12.52 6.63 5.75
CA LYS A 199 -13.32 7.63 6.47
C LYS A 199 -13.71 8.78 5.54
N HIS A 200 -12.76 9.30 4.77
CA HIS A 200 -13.02 10.33 3.76
C HIS A 200 -14.07 9.88 2.74
N TRP A 201 -13.97 8.68 2.19
CA TRP A 201 -14.98 8.16 1.27
C TRP A 201 -16.37 8.06 1.88
N ASN A 202 -16.47 7.64 3.14
CA ASN A 202 -17.74 7.56 3.86
C ASN A 202 -18.34 8.94 4.11
N GLU A 203 -17.54 9.91 4.54
CA GLU A 203 -17.96 11.30 4.81
C GLU A 203 -18.38 12.03 3.53
N MET A 204 -17.71 11.77 2.41
CA MET A 204 -18.06 12.33 1.11
C MET A 204 -19.19 11.58 0.40
N GLY A 205 -19.73 10.51 1.01
CA GLY A 205 -20.81 9.71 0.43
C GLY A 205 -20.41 8.88 -0.80
N VAL A 206 -19.10 8.67 -1.03
CA VAL A 206 -18.60 7.84 -2.13
C VAL A 206 -18.95 6.37 -1.88
N PHE A 207 -18.75 5.89 -0.66
CA PHE A 207 -19.14 4.56 -0.21
C PHE A 207 -19.92 4.63 1.09
N ASP A 208 -21.08 3.97 1.12
CA ASP A 208 -21.84 3.73 2.35
C ASP A 208 -21.20 2.56 3.13
N LEU A 209 -20.29 2.90 4.04
CA LEU A 209 -19.60 1.91 4.88
C LEU A 209 -20.40 1.50 6.12
N TYR A 210 -21.58 2.09 6.33
CA TYR A 210 -22.52 1.71 7.39
C TYR A 210 -23.20 0.37 7.08
N THR A 211 -23.63 0.23 5.81
CA THR A 211 -24.37 -0.96 5.33
C THR A 211 -23.48 -1.95 4.57
N ALA A 212 -22.20 -1.62 4.36
CA ALA A 212 -21.26 -2.42 3.58
C ALA A 212 -21.06 -3.86 4.08
N THR A 213 -21.36 -4.12 5.37
CA THR A 213 -21.29 -5.49 5.93
C THR A 213 -22.28 -6.48 5.31
N LYS A 214 -23.25 -6.00 4.54
CA LYS A 214 -24.28 -6.82 3.88
C LYS A 214 -24.20 -6.77 2.34
N LYS A 215 -23.36 -5.89 1.78
CA LYS A 215 -23.22 -5.70 0.32
C LYS A 215 -21.79 -5.97 -0.11
N THR A 216 -21.54 -7.18 -0.61
CA THR A 216 -20.23 -7.57 -1.17
C THR A 216 -19.76 -6.62 -2.25
N ASP A 217 -20.66 -6.08 -3.08
CA ASP A 217 -20.33 -5.15 -4.18
C ASP A 217 -19.65 -3.86 -3.68
N THR A 218 -20.08 -3.31 -2.54
CA THR A 218 -19.42 -2.13 -1.95
C THR A 218 -18.04 -2.48 -1.44
N ALA A 219 -17.88 -3.63 -0.79
CA ALA A 219 -16.59 -4.10 -0.31
C ALA A 219 -15.60 -4.34 -1.48
N GLU A 220 -16.05 -4.96 -2.57
CA GLU A 220 -15.26 -5.17 -3.78
C GLU A 220 -14.77 -3.84 -4.39
N LYS A 221 -15.64 -2.83 -4.49
CA LYS A 221 -15.29 -1.49 -4.99
C LYS A 221 -14.28 -0.78 -4.07
N VAL A 222 -14.48 -0.86 -2.75
CA VAL A 222 -13.53 -0.31 -1.76
C VAL A 222 -12.16 -0.97 -1.91
N HIS A 223 -12.11 -2.30 -2.02
CA HIS A 223 -10.86 -3.03 -2.22
C HIS A 223 -10.18 -2.69 -3.56
N ASP A 224 -10.95 -2.49 -4.64
CA ASP A 224 -10.40 -2.03 -5.91
C ASP A 224 -9.75 -0.65 -5.79
N CYS A 225 -10.44 0.31 -5.17
CA CYS A 225 -9.89 1.64 -4.92
C CYS A 225 -8.63 1.60 -4.02
N ILE A 226 -8.62 0.78 -2.96
CA ILE A 226 -7.43 0.61 -2.11
C ILE A 226 -6.26 0.09 -2.95
N GLY A 227 -6.45 -0.94 -3.77
CA GLY A 227 -5.40 -1.48 -4.64
C GLY A 227 -4.83 -0.46 -5.61
N ARG A 228 -5.70 0.38 -6.22
CA ARG A 228 -5.29 1.47 -7.12
C ARG A 228 -4.51 2.57 -6.43
N LEU A 229 -4.97 3.03 -5.26
CA LEU A 229 -4.31 4.08 -4.49
C LEU A 229 -2.96 3.61 -3.95
N LEU A 230 -2.91 2.38 -3.44
CA LEU A 230 -1.67 1.75 -2.98
C LEU A 230 -0.67 1.58 -4.12
N GLY A 231 -1.14 1.15 -5.31
CA GLY A 231 -0.30 1.06 -6.51
C GLY A 231 0.28 2.40 -6.94
N ARG A 232 -0.49 3.51 -6.80
CA ARG A 232 0.01 4.87 -7.03
C ARG A 232 1.09 5.23 -6.02
N LEU A 233 0.81 5.04 -4.72
CA LEU A 233 1.76 5.34 -3.64
C LEU A 233 3.11 4.62 -3.85
N ILE A 234 3.08 3.33 -4.20
CA ILE A 234 4.28 2.52 -4.44
C ILE A 234 5.09 3.06 -5.64
N VAL A 235 4.42 3.38 -6.74
CA VAL A 235 5.10 3.94 -7.92
C VAL A 235 5.69 5.31 -7.61
N ASP A 236 5.01 6.14 -6.85
CA ASP A 236 5.50 7.46 -6.48
C ASP A 236 6.69 7.36 -5.50
N GLY A 237 6.67 6.43 -4.54
CA GLY A 237 7.82 6.14 -3.67
C GLY A 237 9.04 5.60 -4.43
N ALA A 238 8.82 4.78 -5.46
CA ALA A 238 9.92 4.31 -6.33
C ALA A 238 10.54 5.47 -7.14
N LYS A 239 9.74 6.42 -7.64
CA LYS A 239 10.25 7.62 -8.34
C LYS A 239 11.08 8.52 -7.42
N LEU A 240 10.71 8.66 -6.15
CA LEU A 240 11.50 9.43 -5.17
C LEU A 240 12.91 8.84 -5.02
N ALA A 241 13.05 7.52 -5.01
CA ALA A 241 14.36 6.87 -4.97
C ALA A 241 15.23 7.22 -6.18
N GLN A 242 14.65 7.24 -7.38
CA GLN A 242 15.36 7.58 -8.62
C GLN A 242 15.79 9.05 -8.69
N THR A 243 14.96 9.98 -8.16
CA THR A 243 15.29 11.40 -8.16
C THR A 243 16.31 11.79 -7.10
N GLY A 244 16.35 11.08 -5.96
CA GLY A 244 17.34 11.27 -4.88
C GLY A 244 18.76 10.90 -5.31
N ASP A 245 18.92 9.85 -6.11
CA ASP A 245 20.22 9.40 -6.59
C ASP A 245 20.85 10.33 -7.62
N THR A 246 20.04 11.04 -8.41
CA THR A 246 20.52 12.03 -9.39
C THR A 246 21.06 13.31 -8.75
N GLY A 247 20.72 13.61 -7.49
CA GLY A 247 21.17 14.82 -6.76
C GLY A 247 22.55 14.69 -6.13
N SER A 248 23.07 13.47 -5.90
CA SER A 248 24.35 13.22 -5.23
C SER A 248 25.56 13.18 -6.18
N GLY A 249 25.35 13.18 -7.49
CA GLY A 249 26.41 12.96 -8.50
C GLY A 249 27.13 14.22 -9.00
N ASN A 250 26.80 15.44 -8.56
CA ASN A 250 27.37 16.66 -9.15
C ASN A 250 27.84 17.73 -8.14
N GLN A 251 28.67 17.35 -7.15
CA GLN A 251 29.49 18.31 -6.41
C GLN A 251 30.95 17.85 -6.31
N GLY A 252 31.55 17.53 -7.45
CA GLY A 252 32.98 17.42 -7.65
C GLY A 252 33.52 18.68 -8.31
N GLY A 253 33.29 19.86 -7.72
CA GLY A 253 33.87 21.14 -8.14
C GLY A 253 35.34 21.19 -7.73
N THR A 254 36.24 21.10 -8.68
CA THR A 254 37.69 21.39 -8.63
C THR A 254 37.97 22.66 -7.83
N LEU A 255 38.59 22.49 -6.65
CA LEU A 255 39.31 23.61 -6.01
C LEU A 255 40.56 23.91 -6.81
N ASN A 256 40.51 25.00 -7.57
CA ASN A 256 41.67 25.57 -8.26
C ASN A 256 42.63 26.11 -7.19
N LYS A 257 43.79 25.47 -7.03
CA LYS A 257 44.96 26.02 -6.35
C LYS A 257 45.70 26.88 -7.34
N ASP A 258 45.54 28.18 -7.27
CA ASP A 258 46.51 29.16 -7.73
C ASP A 258 46.19 30.50 -7.09
N LEU A 259 46.98 30.87 -6.07
CA LEU A 259 47.27 32.25 -5.74
C LEU A 259 48.56 32.30 -4.91
N HIS A 260 49.50 32.97 -5.51
CA HIS A 260 50.78 33.42 -4.95
C HIS A 260 50.65 34.27 -3.68
#